data_b88c8114475ce115cdc0718d6fab56c3
#
_entry.id   b88c8114475ce115cdc0718d6fab56c3
#
_cell.length_a   1.000
_cell.length_b   1.000
_cell.length_c   1.000
_cell.angle_alpha   90.00
_cell.angle_beta   90.00
_cell.angle_gamma   90.00
#
_symmetry.space_group_name_H-M   'P 1'
#
loop_
_entity.id
_entity.type
_entity.pdbx_description
1 polymer ?
#
loop_
_entity_poly.entity_id
_entity_poly.type
_entity_poly.pdbx_seq_one_letter_code
_entity_poly.pdbx_strand_id
1 'polypeptide(L)'
;MRFWSQAVLPAVLLGLCVPALADDKIDCGYPLNNSERTYCAEKALDQANQDLTAAYERALEKMTEVDASLPEHLKGSPDALKAAQEAWTDFRDKDCTAYSFPFRGGTRGNELYRNCMIVMTMQRIDDLNAMVEDYGG
;
A
#
# COMPACT_ATOMS: atom_id res chain seq x y z
N MET A 1 38.12 65.03 37.17
CA MET A 1 36.88 64.43 36.81
C MET A 1 37.01 63.90 35.40
N ARG A 2 37.08 62.55 35.23
CA ARG A 2 37.30 61.94 33.94
C ARG A 2 35.95 61.33 33.51
N PHE A 3 35.37 61.88 32.43
CA PHE A 3 34.16 61.28 31.77
C PHE A 3 34.59 60.17 30.82
N TRP A 4 34.16 58.98 31.12
CA TRP A 4 34.29 57.86 30.21
C TRP A 4 33.06 57.84 29.33
N SER A 5 33.26 58.02 28.03
CA SER A 5 32.25 57.90 26.99
C SER A 5 32.18 56.40 26.60
N GLN A 6 31.08 55.73 26.91
CA GLN A 6 30.86 54.41 26.44
C GLN A 6 30.21 54.44 25.04
N ALA A 7 30.96 53.98 24.07
CA ALA A 7 30.46 53.78 22.71
C ALA A 7 29.60 52.48 22.64
N VAL A 8 28.30 52.65 22.41
CA VAL A 8 27.36 51.54 22.17
C VAL A 8 27.43 51.16 20.69
N LEU A 9 27.98 49.98 20.38
CA LEU A 9 27.94 49.38 19.04
C LEU A 9 26.57 48.77 18.79
N PRO A 10 25.91 49.04 17.65
CA PRO A 10 24.69 48.36 17.29
C PRO A 10 25.01 46.95 16.77
N ALA A 11 24.48 45.94 17.44
CA ALA A 11 24.52 44.57 16.96
C ALA A 11 23.58 44.42 15.75
N VAL A 12 24.17 44.24 14.56
CA VAL A 12 23.42 43.87 13.34
C VAL A 12 23.09 42.42 13.42
N LEU A 13 21.84 42.11 13.74
CA LEU A 13 21.24 40.74 13.60
C LEU A 13 21.05 40.44 12.11
N LEU A 14 22.01 39.73 11.51
CA LEU A 14 21.82 39.09 10.22
C LEU A 14 20.81 37.95 10.40
N GLY A 15 19.54 38.18 10.06
CA GLY A 15 18.52 37.18 9.95
C GLY A 15 18.89 36.18 8.83
N LEU A 16 19.32 34.97 9.20
CA LEU A 16 19.42 33.85 8.29
C LEU A 16 18.02 33.47 7.83
N CYS A 17 17.61 33.94 6.62
CA CYS A 17 16.49 33.39 5.90
C CYS A 17 16.85 31.95 5.53
N VAL A 18 16.42 30.96 6.33
CA VAL A 18 16.43 29.54 5.93
C VAL A 18 15.31 29.42 4.93
N PRO A 19 15.56 29.03 3.65
CA PRO A 19 14.47 28.70 2.74
C PRO A 19 13.73 27.51 3.36
N ALA A 20 12.44 27.66 3.65
CA ALA A 20 11.56 26.55 3.93
C ALA A 20 11.57 25.68 2.67
N LEU A 21 12.20 24.50 2.74
CA LEU A 21 12.01 23.46 1.75
C LEU A 21 10.52 23.10 1.82
N ALA A 22 9.74 23.61 0.87
CA ALA A 22 8.42 23.09 0.63
C ALA A 22 8.60 21.61 0.31
N ASP A 23 8.20 20.73 1.22
CA ASP A 23 8.03 19.32 0.95
C ASP A 23 6.85 19.24 -0.02
N ASP A 24 7.13 19.24 -1.31
CA ASP A 24 6.13 19.09 -2.37
C ASP A 24 5.57 17.67 -2.28
N LYS A 25 4.65 17.46 -1.33
CA LYS A 25 3.91 16.22 -1.20
C LYS A 25 3.04 16.05 -2.43
N ILE A 26 3.31 14.97 -3.18
CA ILE A 26 2.49 14.61 -4.33
C ILE A 26 1.05 14.37 -3.85
N ASP A 27 0.12 15.14 -4.42
CA ASP A 27 -1.31 14.98 -4.18
C ASP A 27 -1.87 13.87 -5.07
N CYS A 28 -2.05 12.67 -4.49
CA CYS A 28 -2.60 11.53 -5.19
C CYS A 28 -4.10 11.66 -5.52
N GLY A 29 -4.80 12.64 -4.96
CA GLY A 29 -6.16 12.97 -5.38
C GLY A 29 -6.18 13.74 -6.72
N TYR A 30 -5.08 14.42 -7.07
CA TYR A 30 -4.98 15.20 -8.30
C TYR A 30 -3.55 15.17 -8.87
N PRO A 31 -3.07 14.03 -9.39
CA PRO A 31 -1.73 13.92 -9.95
C PRO A 31 -1.62 14.74 -11.26
N LEU A 32 -0.61 15.62 -11.32
CA LEU A 32 -0.46 16.61 -12.41
C LEU A 32 0.23 16.05 -13.66
N ASN A 33 1.00 14.98 -13.51
CA ASN A 33 1.82 14.42 -14.59
C ASN A 33 1.95 12.89 -14.48
N ASN A 34 2.57 12.27 -15.49
CA ASN A 34 2.73 10.81 -15.53
C ASN A 34 3.61 10.26 -14.39
N SER A 35 4.61 11.02 -13.93
CA SER A 35 5.47 10.59 -12.82
C SER A 35 4.69 10.51 -11.53
N GLU A 36 3.86 11.51 -11.24
CA GLU A 36 2.98 11.54 -10.07
C GLU A 36 1.93 10.44 -10.12
N ARG A 37 1.30 10.21 -11.30
CA ARG A 37 0.37 9.09 -11.51
C ARG A 37 1.03 7.74 -11.23
N THR A 38 2.25 7.55 -11.72
CA THR A 38 3.02 6.32 -11.46
C THR A 38 3.30 6.16 -9.97
N TYR A 39 3.78 7.20 -9.31
CA TYR A 39 4.04 7.20 -7.87
C TYR A 39 2.78 6.86 -7.07
N CYS A 40 1.65 7.51 -7.39
CA CYS A 40 0.40 7.27 -6.69
C CYS A 40 -0.15 5.86 -6.91
N ALA A 41 -0.02 5.31 -8.12
CA ALA A 41 -0.40 3.93 -8.41
C ALA A 41 0.49 2.91 -7.66
N GLU A 42 1.79 3.18 -7.54
CA GLU A 42 2.70 2.35 -6.74
C GLU A 42 2.32 2.38 -5.25
N LYS A 43 2.04 3.57 -4.71
CA LYS A 43 1.56 3.71 -3.33
C LYS A 43 0.23 3.00 -3.09
N ALA A 44 -0.71 3.09 -4.03
CA ALA A 44 -1.99 2.41 -3.94
C ALA A 44 -1.81 0.87 -3.97
N LEU A 45 -0.90 0.35 -4.80
CA LEU A 45 -0.59 -1.07 -4.84
C LEU A 45 0.09 -1.55 -3.55
N ASP A 46 1.04 -0.77 -3.02
CA ASP A 46 1.68 -1.07 -1.73
C ASP A 46 0.65 -1.15 -0.60
N GLN A 47 -0.29 -0.19 -0.55
CA GLN A 47 -1.35 -0.19 0.44
C GLN A 47 -2.28 -1.40 0.27
N ALA A 48 -2.71 -1.69 -0.97
CA ALA A 48 -3.56 -2.85 -1.25
C ALA A 48 -2.89 -4.17 -0.84
N ASN A 49 -1.58 -4.32 -1.05
CA ASN A 49 -0.85 -5.51 -0.62
C ASN A 49 -0.75 -5.62 0.92
N GLN A 50 -0.61 -4.50 1.65
CA GLN A 50 -0.65 -4.49 3.11
C GLN A 50 -2.05 -4.88 3.63
N ASP A 51 -3.10 -4.32 3.03
CA ASP A 51 -4.49 -4.63 3.38
C ASP A 51 -4.84 -6.09 3.07
N LEU A 52 -4.31 -6.64 1.96
CA LEU A 52 -4.44 -8.06 1.62
C LEU A 52 -3.78 -8.95 2.68
N THR A 53 -2.57 -8.60 3.11
CA THR A 53 -1.89 -9.35 4.17
C THR A 53 -2.73 -9.39 5.43
N ALA A 54 -3.24 -8.24 5.86
CA ALA A 54 -4.08 -8.15 7.05
C ALA A 54 -5.41 -8.92 6.90
N ALA A 55 -6.04 -8.88 5.73
CA ALA A 55 -7.26 -9.66 5.46
C ALA A 55 -7.00 -11.17 5.46
N TYR A 56 -5.88 -11.59 4.86
CA TYR A 56 -5.47 -13.00 4.85
C TYR A 56 -5.17 -13.54 6.25
N GLU A 57 -4.45 -12.76 7.07
CA GLU A 57 -4.15 -13.15 8.46
C GLU A 57 -5.44 -13.32 9.29
N ARG A 58 -6.40 -12.40 9.15
CA ARG A 58 -7.71 -12.53 9.81
C ARG A 58 -8.48 -13.76 9.36
N ALA A 59 -8.50 -14.05 8.07
CA ALA A 59 -9.16 -15.22 7.53
C ALA A 59 -8.50 -16.52 8.01
N LEU A 60 -7.17 -16.55 8.05
CA LEU A 60 -6.39 -17.70 8.53
C LEU A 60 -6.62 -17.96 10.02
N GLU A 61 -6.66 -16.90 10.83
CA GLU A 61 -6.98 -16.97 12.27
C GLU A 61 -8.39 -17.53 12.47
N LYS A 62 -9.37 -16.98 11.75
CA LYS A 62 -10.76 -17.44 11.84
C LYS A 62 -10.92 -18.90 11.44
N MET A 63 -10.31 -19.34 10.34
CA MET A 63 -10.33 -20.74 9.92
C MET A 63 -9.66 -21.67 10.93
N THR A 64 -8.56 -21.22 11.54
CA THR A 64 -7.87 -21.98 12.59
C THR A 64 -8.76 -22.16 13.83
N GLU A 65 -9.47 -21.09 14.21
CA GLU A 65 -10.43 -21.13 15.32
C GLU A 65 -11.58 -22.11 15.05
N VAL A 66 -12.15 -22.07 13.86
CA VAL A 66 -13.23 -23.00 13.46
C VAL A 66 -12.73 -24.44 13.43
N ASP A 67 -11.57 -24.70 12.81
CA ASP A 67 -10.97 -26.04 12.73
C ASP A 67 -10.71 -26.64 14.13
N ALA A 68 -10.36 -25.81 15.10
CA ALA A 68 -10.10 -26.28 16.49
C ALA A 68 -11.32 -26.97 17.10
N SER A 69 -12.53 -26.57 16.70
CA SER A 69 -13.81 -27.12 17.19
C SER A 69 -14.30 -28.35 16.41
N LEU A 70 -13.68 -28.67 15.27
CA LEU A 70 -14.11 -29.75 14.40
C LEU A 70 -13.50 -31.10 14.76
N PRO A 71 -14.19 -32.22 14.46
CA PRO A 71 -13.59 -33.56 14.47
C PRO A 71 -12.37 -33.62 13.54
N GLU A 72 -11.37 -34.44 13.87
CA GLU A 72 -10.09 -34.52 13.15
C GLU A 72 -10.24 -34.74 11.64
N HIS A 73 -11.19 -35.59 11.24
CA HIS A 73 -11.42 -35.92 9.81
C HIS A 73 -12.08 -34.78 9.00
N LEU A 74 -12.48 -33.67 9.65
CA LEU A 74 -13.07 -32.49 9.02
C LEU A 74 -12.13 -31.25 9.08
N LYS A 75 -10.95 -31.38 9.69
CA LYS A 75 -9.96 -30.34 9.78
C LYS A 75 -9.18 -30.16 8.48
N GLY A 76 -8.58 -28.99 8.27
CA GLY A 76 -7.70 -28.69 7.17
C GLY A 76 -7.99 -27.38 6.45
N SER A 77 -8.96 -26.60 6.92
CA SER A 77 -9.33 -25.33 6.28
C SER A 77 -8.18 -24.29 6.27
N PRO A 78 -7.32 -24.16 7.30
CA PRO A 78 -6.17 -23.24 7.23
C PRO A 78 -5.18 -23.61 6.14
N ASP A 79 -4.90 -24.91 5.93
CA ASP A 79 -3.97 -25.34 4.90
C ASP A 79 -4.58 -25.21 3.49
N ALA A 80 -5.88 -25.42 3.36
CA ALA A 80 -6.60 -25.16 2.11
C ALA A 80 -6.55 -23.65 1.76
N LEU A 81 -6.71 -22.74 2.74
CA LEU A 81 -6.61 -21.31 2.52
C LEU A 81 -5.20 -20.89 2.11
N LYS A 82 -4.15 -21.43 2.74
CA LYS A 82 -2.75 -21.17 2.36
C LYS A 82 -2.50 -21.55 0.91
N ALA A 83 -2.88 -22.77 0.51
CA ALA A 83 -2.73 -23.25 -0.87
C ALA A 83 -3.52 -22.38 -1.87
N ALA A 84 -4.74 -21.99 -1.50
CA ALA A 84 -5.56 -21.10 -2.32
C ALA A 84 -4.93 -19.71 -2.49
N GLN A 85 -4.33 -19.16 -1.42
CA GLN A 85 -3.67 -17.85 -1.48
C GLN A 85 -2.40 -17.87 -2.34
N GLU A 86 -1.61 -18.92 -2.27
CA GLU A 86 -0.44 -19.12 -3.13
C GLU A 86 -0.86 -19.22 -4.62
N ALA A 87 -1.84 -20.05 -4.92
CA ALA A 87 -2.35 -20.21 -6.28
C ALA A 87 -2.97 -18.91 -6.82
N TRP A 88 -3.70 -18.17 -5.98
CA TRP A 88 -4.27 -16.89 -6.35
C TRP A 88 -3.20 -15.84 -6.64
N THR A 89 -2.14 -15.78 -5.85
CA THR A 89 -1.03 -14.83 -6.07
C THR A 89 -0.36 -15.07 -7.42
N ASP A 90 -0.06 -16.34 -7.73
CA ASP A 90 0.52 -16.74 -9.01
C ASP A 90 -0.44 -16.44 -10.20
N PHE A 91 -1.73 -16.70 -10.02
CA PHE A 91 -2.75 -16.36 -11.01
C PHE A 91 -2.82 -14.85 -11.26
N ARG A 92 -2.92 -14.02 -10.20
CA ARG A 92 -2.98 -12.56 -10.30
C ARG A 92 -1.82 -12.02 -11.12
N ASP A 93 -0.60 -12.41 -10.79
CA ASP A 93 0.60 -11.90 -11.42
C ASP A 93 0.69 -12.28 -12.92
N LYS A 94 0.28 -13.50 -13.25
CA LYS A 94 0.20 -13.97 -14.64
C LYS A 94 -0.93 -13.31 -15.42
N ASP A 95 -2.10 -13.18 -14.84
CA ASP A 95 -3.26 -12.56 -15.48
C ASP A 95 -3.01 -11.09 -15.78
N CYS A 96 -2.48 -10.33 -14.83
CA CYS A 96 -2.13 -8.92 -15.04
C CYS A 96 -0.98 -8.74 -16.04
N THR A 97 -0.05 -9.69 -16.10
CA THR A 97 0.97 -9.73 -17.17
C THR A 97 0.31 -9.94 -18.52
N ALA A 98 -0.58 -10.91 -18.66
CA ALA A 98 -1.29 -11.18 -19.90
C ALA A 98 -2.14 -9.98 -20.35
N TYR A 99 -2.87 -9.37 -19.41
CA TYR A 99 -3.71 -8.19 -19.68
C TYR A 99 -2.92 -7.00 -20.21
N SER A 100 -1.75 -6.73 -19.66
CA SER A 100 -0.87 -5.62 -20.07
C SER A 100 0.01 -5.92 -21.28
N PHE A 101 0.14 -7.20 -21.66
CA PHE A 101 1.09 -7.70 -22.64
C PHE A 101 1.03 -7.04 -24.01
N PRO A 102 -0.15 -6.70 -24.59
CA PRO A 102 -0.23 -6.01 -25.89
C PRO A 102 0.40 -4.61 -25.88
N PHE A 103 0.55 -4.00 -24.70
CA PHE A 103 1.07 -2.64 -24.52
C PHE A 103 2.49 -2.61 -23.89
N ARG A 104 3.17 -3.76 -23.84
CA ARG A 104 4.54 -3.86 -23.30
C ARG A 104 5.50 -2.98 -24.10
N GLY A 105 6.50 -2.46 -23.41
CA GLY A 105 7.50 -1.56 -24.00
C GLY A 105 7.13 -0.08 -23.96
N GLY A 106 5.95 0.27 -23.41
CA GLY A 106 5.51 1.64 -23.21
C GLY A 106 4.97 1.89 -21.79
N THR A 107 4.74 3.16 -21.48
CA THR A 107 4.19 3.58 -20.17
C THR A 107 2.79 3.01 -19.92
N ARG A 108 1.99 2.84 -20.97
CA ARG A 108 0.63 2.29 -20.89
C ARG A 108 0.61 0.84 -20.38
N GLY A 109 1.56 0.01 -20.79
CA GLY A 109 1.64 -1.39 -20.29
C GLY A 109 1.87 -1.46 -18.79
N ASN A 110 2.79 -0.63 -18.30
CA ASN A 110 3.07 -0.54 -16.86
C ASN A 110 1.86 -0.03 -16.05
N GLU A 111 1.13 0.94 -16.60
CA GLU A 111 -0.09 1.46 -15.98
C GLU A 111 -1.19 0.40 -15.90
N LEU A 112 -1.46 -0.29 -17.01
CA LEU A 112 -2.45 -1.36 -17.08
C LEU A 112 -2.11 -2.52 -16.12
N TYR A 113 -0.84 -2.91 -16.05
CA TYR A 113 -0.37 -3.93 -15.13
C TYR A 113 -0.65 -3.54 -13.67
N ARG A 114 -0.21 -2.33 -13.24
CA ARG A 114 -0.44 -1.88 -11.85
C ARG A 114 -1.92 -1.76 -11.51
N ASN A 115 -2.73 -1.20 -12.41
CA ASN A 115 -4.16 -1.07 -12.18
C ASN A 115 -4.84 -2.44 -12.05
N CYS A 116 -4.49 -3.41 -12.88
CA CYS A 116 -4.94 -4.78 -12.78
C CYS A 116 -4.56 -5.39 -11.42
N MET A 117 -3.30 -5.25 -10.99
CA MET A 117 -2.82 -5.74 -9.70
C MET A 117 -3.63 -5.14 -8.54
N ILE A 118 -3.89 -3.82 -8.55
CA ILE A 118 -4.69 -3.15 -7.51
C ILE A 118 -6.11 -3.71 -7.47
N VAL A 119 -6.77 -3.77 -8.63
CA VAL A 119 -8.17 -4.23 -8.70
C VAL A 119 -8.31 -5.66 -8.22
N MET A 120 -7.47 -6.58 -8.69
CA MET A 120 -7.53 -7.97 -8.27
C MET A 120 -7.20 -8.14 -6.78
N THR A 121 -6.24 -7.36 -6.27
CA THR A 121 -5.90 -7.38 -4.84
C THR A 121 -7.06 -6.92 -3.97
N MET A 122 -7.75 -5.84 -4.35
CA MET A 122 -8.94 -5.35 -3.64
C MET A 122 -10.08 -6.38 -3.66
N GLN A 123 -10.33 -7.03 -4.80
CA GLN A 123 -11.32 -8.11 -4.89
C GLN A 123 -10.98 -9.27 -3.95
N ARG A 124 -9.69 -9.65 -3.87
CA ARG A 124 -9.27 -10.71 -2.94
C ARG A 124 -9.46 -10.35 -1.49
N ILE A 125 -9.23 -9.09 -1.12
CA ILE A 125 -9.51 -8.58 0.23
C ILE A 125 -10.99 -8.75 0.56
N ASP A 126 -11.87 -8.38 -0.37
CA ASP A 126 -13.33 -8.53 -0.19
C ASP A 126 -13.72 -10.00 -0.02
N ASP A 127 -13.19 -10.91 -0.84
CA ASP A 127 -13.42 -12.34 -0.73
C ASP A 127 -12.97 -12.90 0.64
N LEU A 128 -11.79 -12.49 1.12
CA LEU A 128 -11.27 -12.94 2.41
C LEU A 128 -12.08 -12.38 3.59
N ASN A 129 -12.54 -11.15 3.50
CA ASN A 129 -13.40 -10.54 4.52
C ASN A 129 -14.78 -11.24 4.54
N ALA A 130 -15.35 -11.56 3.37
CA ALA A 130 -16.60 -12.32 3.28
C ALA A 130 -16.48 -13.70 3.94
N MET A 131 -15.33 -14.40 3.76
CA MET A 131 -15.08 -15.66 4.47
C MET A 131 -15.14 -15.48 6.00
N VAL A 132 -14.53 -14.41 6.53
CA VAL A 132 -14.55 -14.14 7.98
C VAL A 132 -15.97 -13.89 8.47
N GLU A 133 -16.78 -13.16 7.70
CA GLU A 133 -18.19 -12.88 8.01
C GLU A 133 -19.02 -14.17 8.00
N ASP A 134 -18.88 -15.00 6.98
CA ASP A 134 -19.61 -16.28 6.84
C ASP A 134 -19.33 -17.26 7.98
N TYR A 135 -18.12 -17.26 8.51
CA TYR A 135 -17.72 -18.11 9.65
C TYR A 135 -17.91 -17.46 11.02
N GLY A 136 -18.30 -16.18 11.06
CA GLY A 136 -18.48 -15.39 12.29
C GLY A 136 -19.92 -15.31 12.81
N GLY A 137 -20.89 -15.84 12.05
CA GLY A 137 -22.33 -15.79 12.35
C GLY A 137 -22.79 -16.70 13.47
#